data_8e7e83518491133581d7e855bfc595f1
#
_entry.id   8e7e83518491133581d7e855bfc595f1
#
_cell.length_a   1.000
_cell.length_b   1.000
_cell.length_c   1.000
_cell.angle_alpha   90.00
_cell.angle_beta   90.00
_cell.angle_gamma   90.00
#
_symmetry.space_group_name_H-M   'P 1'
#
loop_
_entity.id
_entity.type
_entity.pdbx_description
1 polymer ?
#
loop_
_entity_poly.entity_id
_entity_poly.type
_entity_poly.pdbx_seq_one_letter_code
_entity_poly.pdbx_strand_id
1 'polypeptide(L)'
;MRPHRRRHAVLALVVAGLMPSFAAAAAPDDDMAIAQSLAEMLRDARTIISNEQDRINDSQLGDKHVTGKIVLDQAIASYIKATGTDPRKTSPESRQGRLLRAMMQAIVEATDDNQGTINEKGIGFKGFIPAVFARLVAENFVQLAKGEAEIKVTAPPQLVRNRKARPDQLEADIIKTKFLEPTWPMGQAYSAKVEAKGRPAFRMMVPEYYSESCLACHGTPKGEMDITGYPKEGGKLNDLGAVISITLYD
;
A
#
# COMPACT_ATOMS: atom_id res chain seq x y z
N MET A 1 52.74 62.79 52.85
CA MET A 1 51.96 62.82 51.61
C MET A 1 51.83 61.42 51.01
N ARG A 2 50.67 60.76 51.07
CA ARG A 2 50.44 59.44 50.45
C ARG A 2 49.31 59.60 49.43
N PRO A 3 49.42 59.13 48.18
CA PRO A 3 48.38 59.24 47.19
C PRO A 3 47.33 58.09 47.33
N HIS A 4 46.09 58.50 47.30
CA HIS A 4 44.91 57.57 47.26
C HIS A 4 44.83 56.88 45.89
N ARG A 5 44.91 55.53 45.89
CA ARG A 5 44.56 54.71 44.73
C ARG A 5 43.03 54.48 44.69
N ARG A 6 42.38 55.06 43.71
CA ARG A 6 40.98 54.74 43.36
C ARG A 6 40.95 53.40 42.63
N ARG A 7 40.20 52.44 43.21
CA ARG A 7 39.88 51.19 42.57
C ARG A 7 38.61 51.40 41.73
N HIS A 8 38.71 51.28 40.41
CA HIS A 8 37.57 51.20 39.52
C HIS A 8 37.07 49.75 39.49
N ALA A 9 35.83 49.52 39.96
CA ALA A 9 35.15 48.24 39.79
C ALA A 9 34.55 48.19 38.38
N VAL A 10 35.02 47.27 37.57
CA VAL A 10 34.44 46.99 36.26
C VAL A 10 33.30 46.00 36.47
N LEU A 11 32.06 46.46 36.25
CA LEU A 11 30.86 45.63 36.29
C LEU A 11 30.72 44.92 34.94
N ALA A 12 31.01 43.62 34.89
CA ALA A 12 30.83 42.81 33.68
C ALA A 12 29.35 42.42 33.57
N LEU A 13 28.67 42.98 32.58
CA LEU A 13 27.28 42.64 32.23
C LEU A 13 27.30 41.35 31.41
N VAL A 14 26.88 40.24 32.00
CA VAL A 14 26.67 38.98 31.27
C VAL A 14 25.31 39.08 30.58
N VAL A 15 25.29 39.31 29.27
CA VAL A 15 24.09 39.21 28.44
C VAL A 15 23.93 37.75 28.06
N ALA A 16 23.00 37.05 28.75
CA ALA A 16 22.56 35.71 28.36
C ALA A 16 21.71 35.84 27.11
N GLY A 17 22.28 35.57 25.95
CA GLY A 17 21.57 35.51 24.69
C GLY A 17 20.65 34.29 24.67
N LEU A 18 19.32 34.51 24.73
CA LEU A 18 18.34 33.48 24.34
C LEU A 18 18.49 33.23 22.83
N MET A 19 19.11 32.11 22.46
CA MET A 19 19.05 31.64 21.08
C MET A 19 17.66 31.04 20.84
N PRO A 20 16.89 31.52 19.86
CA PRO A 20 15.65 30.85 19.48
C PRO A 20 16.01 29.46 18.91
N SER A 21 15.50 28.41 19.54
CA SER A 21 15.51 27.08 18.95
C SER A 21 14.60 27.09 17.72
N PHE A 22 15.23 27.15 16.53
CA PHE A 22 14.51 26.85 15.30
C PHE A 22 14.16 25.35 15.35
N ALA A 23 12.90 25.03 15.63
CA ALA A 23 12.37 23.73 15.33
C ALA A 23 12.56 23.53 13.81
N ALA A 24 13.37 22.54 13.41
CA ALA A 24 13.49 22.17 12.01
C ALA A 24 12.07 21.78 11.54
N ALA A 25 11.50 22.59 10.65
CA ALA A 25 10.27 22.24 9.98
C ALA A 25 10.52 20.89 9.27
N ALA A 26 9.69 19.89 9.55
CA ALA A 26 9.74 18.62 8.83
C ALA A 26 9.64 18.94 7.33
N ALA A 27 10.52 18.34 6.53
CA ALA A 27 10.44 18.47 5.08
C ALA A 27 9.00 18.11 4.62
N PRO A 28 8.41 18.85 3.68
CA PRO A 28 7.09 18.50 3.19
C PRO A 28 7.08 17.06 2.71
N ASP A 29 6.12 16.27 3.20
CA ASP A 29 5.94 14.88 2.77
C ASP A 29 5.71 14.91 1.24
N ASP A 30 6.52 14.12 0.51
CA ASP A 30 6.33 13.93 -0.91
C ASP A 30 5.17 12.93 -1.12
N ASP A 31 4.01 13.43 -1.52
CA ASP A 31 2.82 12.62 -1.79
C ASP A 31 3.11 11.44 -2.73
N MET A 32 4.01 11.65 -3.71
CA MET A 32 4.45 10.58 -4.61
C MET A 32 5.17 9.48 -3.84
N ALA A 33 6.12 9.82 -2.98
CA ALA A 33 6.88 8.85 -2.20
C ALA A 33 5.97 8.09 -1.21
N ILE A 34 5.02 8.78 -0.59
CA ILE A 34 4.02 8.16 0.29
C ILE A 34 3.19 7.14 -0.50
N ALA A 35 2.59 7.57 -1.61
CA ALA A 35 1.74 6.72 -2.42
C ALA A 35 2.49 5.50 -2.98
N GLN A 36 3.73 5.70 -3.46
CA GLN A 36 4.60 4.60 -3.90
C GLN A 36 4.88 3.59 -2.78
N SER A 37 5.17 4.07 -1.58
CA SER A 37 5.42 3.23 -0.42
C SER A 37 4.21 2.37 -0.04
N LEU A 38 3.00 2.94 -0.11
CA LEU A 38 1.76 2.22 0.17
C LEU A 38 1.44 1.18 -0.91
N ALA A 39 1.64 1.53 -2.19
CA ALA A 39 1.43 0.61 -3.31
C ALA A 39 2.37 -0.59 -3.22
N GLU A 40 3.65 -0.33 -2.94
CA GLU A 40 4.65 -1.40 -2.83
C GLU A 40 4.35 -2.33 -1.66
N MET A 41 4.04 -1.80 -0.47
CA MET A 41 3.69 -2.62 0.70
C MET A 41 2.46 -3.51 0.43
N LEU A 42 1.42 -2.99 -0.21
CA LEU A 42 0.25 -3.79 -0.57
C LEU A 42 0.59 -4.86 -1.62
N ARG A 43 1.39 -4.50 -2.63
CA ARG A 43 1.84 -5.43 -3.68
C ARG A 43 2.62 -6.60 -3.10
N ASP A 44 3.59 -6.30 -2.23
CA ASP A 44 4.42 -7.30 -1.58
C ASP A 44 3.57 -8.26 -0.73
N ALA A 45 2.70 -7.74 0.14
CA ALA A 45 1.83 -8.57 0.96
C ALA A 45 0.88 -9.44 0.11
N ARG A 46 0.33 -8.90 -0.99
CA ARG A 46 -0.52 -9.64 -1.92
C ARG A 46 0.26 -10.75 -2.62
N THR A 47 1.53 -10.52 -2.94
CA THR A 47 2.42 -11.53 -3.54
C THR A 47 2.68 -12.68 -2.57
N ILE A 48 2.88 -12.40 -1.29
CA ILE A 48 3.02 -13.46 -0.27
C ILE A 48 1.76 -14.34 -0.24
N ILE A 49 0.58 -13.74 -0.17
CA ILE A 49 -0.68 -14.50 -0.20
C ILE A 49 -0.83 -15.31 -1.51
N SER A 50 -0.36 -14.78 -2.64
CA SER A 50 -0.36 -15.51 -3.91
C SER A 50 0.54 -16.76 -3.86
N ASN A 51 1.71 -16.63 -3.26
CA ASN A 51 2.66 -17.73 -3.12
C ASN A 51 2.21 -18.80 -2.12
N GLU A 52 1.37 -18.44 -1.16
CA GLU A 52 0.84 -19.36 -0.14
C GLU A 52 -0.48 -20.05 -0.57
N GLN A 53 -0.97 -19.83 -1.80
CA GLN A 53 -2.27 -20.38 -2.22
C GLN A 53 -2.34 -21.92 -2.15
N ASP A 54 -1.30 -22.62 -2.50
CA ASP A 54 -1.27 -24.08 -2.41
C ASP A 54 -1.41 -24.54 -0.95
N ARG A 55 -0.72 -23.89 -0.03
CA ARG A 55 -0.79 -24.18 1.40
C ARG A 55 -2.16 -23.78 1.98
N ILE A 56 -2.66 -22.59 1.67
CA ILE A 56 -3.98 -22.11 2.10
C ILE A 56 -5.06 -23.10 1.68
N ASN A 57 -5.02 -23.58 0.45
CA ASN A 57 -6.03 -24.45 -0.13
C ASN A 57 -5.80 -25.96 0.12
N ASP A 58 -4.74 -26.35 0.85
CA ASP A 58 -4.54 -27.75 1.22
C ASP A 58 -5.60 -28.20 2.22
N SER A 59 -6.47 -29.13 1.82
CA SER A 59 -7.54 -29.67 2.65
C SER A 59 -7.07 -30.57 3.80
N GLN A 60 -5.85 -31.09 3.73
CA GLN A 60 -5.30 -32.01 4.74
C GLN A 60 -4.66 -31.27 5.92
N LEU A 61 -4.14 -30.08 5.69
CA LEU A 61 -3.58 -29.24 6.74
C LEU A 61 -4.68 -28.55 7.55
N GLY A 62 -4.54 -28.54 8.86
CA GLY A 62 -5.33 -27.69 9.76
C GLY A 62 -4.70 -26.30 9.84
N ASP A 63 -3.70 -26.15 10.72
CA ASP A 63 -2.94 -24.90 10.80
C ASP A 63 -2.04 -24.74 9.57
N LYS A 64 -2.26 -23.68 8.81
CA LYS A 64 -1.48 -23.35 7.59
C LYS A 64 -0.23 -22.54 7.91
N HIS A 65 -0.06 -22.06 9.15
CA HIS A 65 1.00 -21.14 9.54
C HIS A 65 1.09 -19.86 8.66
N VAL A 66 -0.06 -19.42 8.14
CA VAL A 66 -0.19 -18.17 7.36
C VAL A 66 -0.88 -17.14 8.26
N THR A 67 -0.15 -16.62 9.24
CA THR A 67 -0.63 -15.59 10.18
C THR A 67 -0.33 -14.19 9.65
N GLY A 68 -1.06 -13.17 10.14
CA GLY A 68 -0.81 -11.79 9.79
C GLY A 68 0.62 -11.34 10.05
N LYS A 69 1.19 -11.81 11.17
CA LYS A 69 2.61 -11.55 11.49
C LYS A 69 3.56 -12.13 10.44
N ILE A 70 3.37 -13.37 10.03
CA ILE A 70 4.23 -14.04 9.05
C ILE A 70 4.11 -13.34 7.68
N VAL A 71 2.89 -13.03 7.24
CA VAL A 71 2.65 -12.31 5.99
C VAL A 71 3.30 -10.93 6.02
N LEU A 72 3.15 -10.18 7.12
CA LEU A 72 3.76 -8.86 7.26
C LEU A 72 5.28 -8.93 7.29
N ASP A 73 5.89 -9.85 8.04
CA ASP A 73 7.35 -9.97 8.13
C ASP A 73 7.96 -10.26 6.73
N GLN A 74 7.33 -11.14 5.95
CA GLN A 74 7.76 -11.46 4.59
C GLN A 74 7.55 -10.26 3.64
N ALA A 75 6.42 -9.56 3.74
CA ALA A 75 6.14 -8.36 2.97
C ALA A 75 7.16 -7.25 3.26
N ILE A 76 7.51 -7.03 4.54
CA ILE A 76 8.56 -6.07 4.93
C ILE A 76 9.92 -6.48 4.35
N ALA A 77 10.27 -7.76 4.37
CA ALA A 77 11.53 -8.23 3.79
C ALA A 77 11.59 -7.95 2.27
N SER A 78 10.49 -8.20 1.55
CA SER A 78 10.36 -7.89 0.12
C SER A 78 10.44 -6.38 -0.14
N TYR A 79 9.72 -5.60 0.65
CA TYR A 79 9.75 -4.14 0.59
C TYR A 79 11.15 -3.56 0.78
N ILE A 80 11.90 -4.05 1.79
CA ILE A 80 13.29 -3.61 2.03
C ILE A 80 14.17 -3.97 0.83
N LYS A 81 13.99 -5.16 0.24
CA LYS A 81 14.73 -5.59 -0.95
C LYS A 81 14.44 -4.69 -2.15
N ALA A 82 13.19 -4.28 -2.33
CA ALA A 82 12.77 -3.44 -3.45
C ALA A 82 13.18 -1.97 -3.29
N THR A 83 13.07 -1.42 -2.06
CA THR A 83 13.23 0.02 -1.80
C THR A 83 14.52 0.41 -1.10
N GLY A 84 15.24 -0.56 -0.52
CA GLY A 84 16.41 -0.30 0.33
C GLY A 84 16.08 0.30 1.71
N THR A 85 14.80 0.47 2.04
CA THR A 85 14.35 1.17 3.26
C THR A 85 13.48 0.27 4.12
N ASP A 86 13.72 0.24 5.44
CA ASP A 86 12.84 -0.45 6.39
C ASP A 86 11.64 0.45 6.73
N PRO A 87 10.41 0.07 6.37
CA PRO A 87 9.22 0.88 6.57
C PRO A 87 8.92 1.14 8.06
N ARG A 88 9.40 0.27 8.96
CA ARG A 88 9.25 0.40 10.41
C ARG A 88 10.08 1.55 10.99
N LYS A 89 11.16 1.95 10.30
CA LYS A 89 12.07 3.03 10.70
C LYS A 89 11.60 4.40 10.26
N THR A 90 10.57 4.49 9.42
CA THR A 90 9.98 5.78 9.04
C THR A 90 9.39 6.46 10.29
N SER A 91 9.68 7.76 10.47
CA SER A 91 9.22 8.52 11.64
C SER A 91 7.72 8.36 11.87
N PRO A 92 7.27 7.98 13.07
CA PRO A 92 5.84 7.84 13.38
C PRO A 92 5.07 9.16 13.30
N GLU A 93 5.77 10.29 13.44
CA GLU A 93 5.18 11.63 13.38
C GLU A 93 4.98 12.11 11.94
N SER A 94 5.71 11.55 10.98
CA SER A 94 5.52 11.87 9.57
C SER A 94 4.22 11.25 9.05
N ARG A 95 3.61 11.90 8.06
CA ARG A 95 2.42 11.36 7.36
C ARG A 95 2.72 9.99 6.75
N GLN A 96 3.88 9.85 6.10
CA GLN A 96 4.32 8.57 5.55
C GLN A 96 4.40 7.48 6.63
N GLY A 97 4.99 7.78 7.78
CA GLY A 97 5.13 6.81 8.86
C GLY A 97 3.80 6.39 9.48
N ARG A 98 2.84 7.32 9.64
CA ARG A 98 1.49 6.98 10.12
C ARG A 98 0.77 6.08 9.12
N LEU A 99 0.79 6.44 7.83
CA LEU A 99 0.10 5.68 6.78
C LEU A 99 0.74 4.30 6.54
N LEU A 100 2.09 4.18 6.59
CA LEU A 100 2.74 2.88 6.52
C LEU A 100 2.38 1.98 7.70
N ARG A 101 2.28 2.52 8.92
CA ARG A 101 1.80 1.74 10.08
C ARG A 101 0.36 1.29 9.93
N ALA A 102 -0.51 2.17 9.43
CA ALA A 102 -1.89 1.82 9.13
C ALA A 102 -1.95 0.68 8.08
N MET A 103 -1.11 0.72 7.04
CA MET A 103 -1.03 -0.34 6.03
C MET A 103 -0.52 -1.66 6.62
N MET A 104 0.56 -1.62 7.41
CA MET A 104 1.10 -2.81 8.06
C MET A 104 0.08 -3.45 9.02
N GLN A 105 -0.65 -2.63 9.79
CA GLN A 105 -1.72 -3.11 10.67
C GLN A 105 -2.87 -3.71 9.86
N ALA A 106 -3.31 -3.06 8.76
CA ALA A 106 -4.35 -3.56 7.89
C ALA A 106 -4.02 -4.93 7.28
N ILE A 107 -2.74 -5.17 6.94
CA ILE A 107 -2.25 -6.48 6.45
C ILE A 107 -2.40 -7.56 7.53
N VAL A 108 -2.01 -7.26 8.76
CA VAL A 108 -2.14 -8.18 9.89
C VAL A 108 -3.61 -8.51 10.15
N GLU A 109 -4.46 -7.49 10.31
CA GLU A 109 -5.89 -7.65 10.57
C GLU A 109 -6.59 -8.45 9.44
N ALA A 110 -6.33 -8.11 8.17
CA ALA A 110 -6.93 -8.82 7.04
C ALA A 110 -6.58 -10.32 7.01
N THR A 111 -5.41 -10.70 7.53
CA THR A 111 -5.00 -12.11 7.60
C THR A 111 -5.53 -12.79 8.86
N ASP A 112 -5.39 -12.14 10.01
CA ASP A 112 -5.73 -12.74 11.31
C ASP A 112 -7.25 -12.90 11.48
N ASP A 113 -8.06 -11.96 11.01
CA ASP A 113 -9.52 -12.06 11.02
C ASP A 113 -10.05 -13.20 10.14
N ASN A 114 -9.23 -13.70 9.21
CA ASN A 114 -9.59 -14.79 8.31
C ASN A 114 -8.94 -16.14 8.67
N GLN A 115 -8.31 -16.27 9.85
CA GLN A 115 -7.67 -17.52 10.28
C GLN A 115 -8.63 -18.71 10.33
N GLY A 116 -9.89 -18.50 10.69
CA GLY A 116 -10.93 -19.54 10.63
C GLY A 116 -11.07 -20.13 9.23
N THR A 117 -11.16 -19.28 8.21
CA THR A 117 -11.24 -19.69 6.81
C THR A 117 -9.95 -20.30 6.30
N ILE A 118 -8.80 -19.66 6.58
CA ILE A 118 -7.49 -20.12 6.14
C ILE A 118 -7.19 -21.51 6.68
N ASN A 119 -7.45 -21.76 7.96
CA ASN A 119 -7.08 -22.99 8.66
C ASN A 119 -8.15 -24.09 8.61
N GLU A 120 -9.30 -23.86 7.92
CA GLU A 120 -10.36 -24.85 7.83
C GLU A 120 -9.87 -26.14 7.16
N LYS A 121 -10.00 -27.26 7.87
CA LYS A 121 -9.61 -28.59 7.39
C LYS A 121 -10.77 -29.25 6.61
N GLY A 122 -10.45 -30.06 5.62
CA GLY A 122 -11.45 -30.76 4.80
C GLY A 122 -11.97 -29.96 3.61
N ILE A 123 -11.73 -28.64 3.57
CA ILE A 123 -12.10 -27.77 2.45
C ILE A 123 -10.84 -27.49 1.62
N GLY A 124 -10.89 -27.69 0.31
CA GLY A 124 -9.81 -27.35 -0.61
C GLY A 124 -9.76 -25.84 -0.87
N PHE A 125 -10.55 -25.37 -1.82
CA PHE A 125 -10.56 -23.94 -2.14
C PHE A 125 -11.25 -23.11 -1.05
N LYS A 126 -10.47 -22.24 -0.39
CA LYS A 126 -10.91 -21.43 0.75
C LYS A 126 -11.52 -20.08 0.36
N GLY A 127 -11.34 -19.64 -0.88
CA GLY A 127 -11.78 -18.30 -1.30
C GLY A 127 -10.91 -17.14 -0.76
N PHE A 128 -9.92 -17.41 0.08
CA PHE A 128 -8.96 -16.41 0.55
C PHE A 128 -7.85 -16.22 -0.48
N ILE A 129 -8.20 -15.61 -1.61
CA ILE A 129 -7.32 -15.37 -2.76
C ILE A 129 -6.69 -13.97 -2.70
N PRO A 130 -5.61 -13.69 -3.46
CA PRO A 130 -4.92 -12.40 -3.45
C PRO A 130 -5.82 -11.18 -3.67
N ALA A 131 -6.87 -11.30 -4.50
CA ALA A 131 -7.83 -10.23 -4.76
C ALA A 131 -8.75 -9.95 -3.57
N VAL A 132 -9.18 -11.00 -2.85
CA VAL A 132 -9.96 -10.87 -1.61
C VAL A 132 -9.11 -10.27 -0.51
N PHE A 133 -7.90 -10.76 -0.31
CA PHE A 133 -6.94 -10.22 0.65
C PHE A 133 -6.69 -8.72 0.40
N ALA A 134 -6.33 -8.34 -0.84
CA ALA A 134 -6.07 -6.93 -1.18
C ALA A 134 -7.27 -6.02 -0.90
N ARG A 135 -8.51 -6.50 -1.13
CA ARG A 135 -9.72 -5.77 -0.80
C ARG A 135 -9.88 -5.59 0.72
N LEU A 136 -9.67 -6.65 1.50
CA LEU A 136 -9.76 -6.59 2.96
C LEU A 136 -8.71 -5.65 3.55
N VAL A 137 -7.46 -5.72 3.08
CA VAL A 137 -6.41 -4.77 3.46
C VAL A 137 -6.82 -3.34 3.14
N ALA A 138 -7.38 -3.09 1.94
CA ALA A 138 -7.82 -1.77 1.55
C ALA A 138 -8.97 -1.25 2.43
N GLU A 139 -9.95 -2.08 2.75
CA GLU A 139 -11.08 -1.75 3.63
C GLU A 139 -10.58 -1.41 5.06
N ASN A 140 -9.67 -2.21 5.64
CA ASN A 140 -9.06 -1.95 6.95
C ASN A 140 -8.18 -0.70 6.94
N PHE A 141 -7.36 -0.54 5.90
CA PHE A 141 -6.49 0.63 5.76
C PHE A 141 -7.28 1.94 5.75
N VAL A 142 -8.40 2.02 5.03
CA VAL A 142 -9.25 3.22 4.99
C VAL A 142 -9.74 3.60 6.39
N GLN A 143 -10.08 2.63 7.22
CA GLN A 143 -10.49 2.89 8.62
C GLN A 143 -9.31 3.40 9.46
N LEU A 144 -8.14 2.76 9.33
CA LEU A 144 -6.94 3.07 10.10
C LEU A 144 -6.29 4.40 9.67
N ALA A 145 -6.41 4.76 8.40
CA ALA A 145 -5.91 6.02 7.85
C ALA A 145 -6.74 7.25 8.24
N LYS A 146 -7.88 7.07 8.92
CA LYS A 146 -8.70 8.15 9.51
C LYS A 146 -9.00 9.33 8.58
N GLY A 147 -9.20 9.06 7.30
CA GLY A 147 -9.49 10.07 6.28
C GLY A 147 -8.27 10.78 5.69
N GLU A 148 -7.03 10.41 6.07
CA GLU A 148 -5.81 10.93 5.44
C GLU A 148 -5.55 10.30 4.07
N ALA A 149 -5.97 9.05 3.86
CA ALA A 149 -5.73 8.32 2.62
C ALA A 149 -6.77 7.24 2.34
N GLU A 150 -6.90 6.89 1.08
CA GLU A 150 -7.66 5.72 0.62
C GLU A 150 -6.82 4.91 -0.36
N ILE A 151 -7.03 3.60 -0.37
CA ILE A 151 -6.47 2.70 -1.35
C ILE A 151 -7.55 1.77 -1.89
N LYS A 152 -7.48 1.47 -3.17
CA LYS A 152 -8.39 0.53 -3.84
C LYS A 152 -7.61 -0.25 -4.90
N VAL A 153 -7.92 -1.53 -5.05
CA VAL A 153 -7.51 -2.30 -6.22
C VAL A 153 -8.69 -2.36 -7.18
N THR A 154 -8.51 -1.81 -8.36
CA THR A 154 -9.47 -1.81 -9.47
C THR A 154 -8.88 -2.52 -10.70
N ALA A 155 -9.62 -2.58 -11.79
CA ALA A 155 -9.18 -3.21 -13.04
C ALA A 155 -9.87 -2.57 -14.24
N PRO A 156 -9.43 -2.85 -15.47
CA PRO A 156 -10.23 -2.58 -16.65
C PRO A 156 -11.68 -3.06 -16.44
N PRO A 157 -12.71 -2.25 -16.79
CA PRO A 157 -14.09 -2.54 -16.44
C PRO A 157 -14.58 -3.95 -16.78
N GLN A 158 -14.09 -4.52 -17.89
CA GLN A 158 -14.44 -5.87 -18.36
C GLN A 158 -13.80 -7.00 -17.53
N LEU A 159 -12.78 -6.69 -16.70
CA LEU A 159 -12.09 -7.65 -15.84
C LEU A 159 -12.61 -7.61 -14.40
N VAL A 160 -13.48 -6.65 -14.07
CA VAL A 160 -13.98 -6.46 -12.70
C VAL A 160 -15.00 -7.53 -12.35
N ARG A 161 -14.62 -8.44 -11.45
CA ARG A 161 -15.50 -9.49 -10.91
C ARG A 161 -16.28 -9.03 -9.67
N ASN A 162 -15.71 -8.14 -8.86
CA ASN A 162 -16.36 -7.55 -7.68
C ASN A 162 -16.84 -6.13 -7.97
N ARG A 163 -18.13 -5.87 -7.80
CA ARG A 163 -18.72 -4.54 -8.05
C ARG A 163 -18.09 -3.41 -7.22
N LYS A 164 -17.62 -3.68 -6.01
CA LYS A 164 -16.92 -2.69 -5.17
C LYS A 164 -15.58 -2.25 -5.77
N ALA A 165 -14.97 -3.08 -6.61
CA ALA A 165 -13.71 -2.81 -7.29
C ALA A 165 -13.88 -2.05 -8.61
N ARG A 166 -15.09 -1.64 -9.00
CA ARG A 166 -15.31 -0.89 -10.24
C ARG A 166 -14.50 0.41 -10.23
N PRO A 167 -13.83 0.72 -11.36
CA PRO A 167 -13.13 2.00 -11.48
C PRO A 167 -14.14 3.16 -11.43
N ASP A 168 -13.75 4.25 -10.79
CA ASP A 168 -14.43 5.53 -10.94
C ASP A 168 -14.10 6.15 -12.31
N GLN A 169 -14.67 7.32 -12.61
CA GLN A 169 -14.51 7.94 -13.92
C GLN A 169 -13.04 8.22 -14.26
N LEU A 170 -12.27 8.79 -13.32
CA LEU A 170 -10.85 9.06 -13.53
C LEU A 170 -10.06 7.78 -13.75
N GLU A 171 -10.30 6.76 -12.91
CA GLU A 171 -9.63 5.46 -13.04
C GLU A 171 -9.92 4.81 -14.39
N ALA A 172 -11.20 4.82 -14.82
CA ALA A 172 -11.59 4.26 -16.11
C ALA A 172 -10.94 5.00 -17.29
N ASP A 173 -10.87 6.33 -17.22
CA ASP A 173 -10.26 7.16 -18.26
C ASP A 173 -8.75 6.93 -18.35
N ILE A 174 -8.03 6.88 -17.20
CA ILE A 174 -6.59 6.62 -17.16
C ILE A 174 -6.28 5.20 -17.63
N ILE A 175 -7.04 4.21 -17.18
CA ILE A 175 -6.89 2.82 -17.66
C ILE A 175 -6.99 2.78 -19.17
N LYS A 176 -8.03 3.41 -19.74
CA LYS A 176 -8.30 3.40 -21.18
C LYS A 176 -7.28 4.20 -21.98
N THR A 177 -6.95 5.42 -21.53
CA THR A 177 -6.17 6.40 -22.34
C THR A 177 -4.67 6.37 -22.05
N LYS A 178 -4.24 5.61 -21.03
CA LYS A 178 -2.84 5.46 -20.64
C LYS A 178 -2.45 3.99 -20.56
N PHE A 179 -2.92 3.26 -19.55
CA PHE A 179 -2.39 1.93 -19.23
C PHE A 179 -2.66 0.86 -20.28
N LEU A 180 -3.72 1.00 -21.10
CA LEU A 180 -4.00 0.13 -22.24
C LEU A 180 -3.38 0.62 -23.55
N GLU A 181 -2.81 1.84 -23.58
CA GLU A 181 -2.16 2.37 -24.77
C GLU A 181 -0.74 1.83 -24.90
N PRO A 182 -0.35 1.26 -26.05
CA PRO A 182 0.99 0.70 -26.26
C PRO A 182 2.13 1.72 -26.11
N THR A 183 1.82 3.02 -26.21
CA THR A 183 2.80 4.11 -26.05
C THR A 183 3.07 4.48 -24.60
N TRP A 184 2.23 4.02 -23.67
CA TRP A 184 2.48 4.25 -22.24
C TRP A 184 3.54 3.27 -21.75
N PRO A 185 4.62 3.74 -21.09
CA PRO A 185 5.67 2.83 -20.61
C PRO A 185 5.12 1.82 -19.59
N MET A 186 5.42 0.55 -19.80
CA MET A 186 5.01 -0.52 -18.90
C MET A 186 5.51 -0.25 -17.47
N GLY A 187 4.63 -0.39 -16.50
CA GLY A 187 4.93 -0.16 -15.09
C GLY A 187 4.92 1.31 -14.66
N GLN A 188 4.85 2.26 -15.58
CA GLN A 188 4.81 3.66 -15.23
C GLN A 188 3.50 4.02 -14.54
N ALA A 189 3.58 4.53 -13.31
CA ALA A 189 2.43 5.06 -12.59
C ALA A 189 1.94 6.38 -13.22
N TYR A 190 0.64 6.63 -13.09
CA TYR A 190 0.03 7.92 -13.33
C TYR A 190 -0.22 8.64 -12.00
N SER A 191 0.00 9.94 -11.95
CA SER A 191 -0.38 10.74 -10.78
C SER A 191 -0.88 12.13 -11.18
N ALA A 192 -1.78 12.68 -10.37
CA ALA A 192 -2.30 14.03 -10.52
C ALA A 192 -2.82 14.59 -9.19
N LYS A 193 -2.79 15.91 -9.05
CA LYS A 193 -3.60 16.63 -8.06
C LYS A 193 -5.01 16.75 -8.60
N VAL A 194 -5.98 16.41 -7.77
CA VAL A 194 -7.40 16.34 -8.13
C VAL A 194 -8.27 16.86 -6.98
N GLU A 195 -9.55 17.03 -7.24
CA GLU A 195 -10.55 17.11 -6.20
C GLU A 195 -11.20 15.72 -6.04
N ALA A 196 -11.20 15.17 -4.83
CA ALA A 196 -11.83 13.91 -4.52
C ALA A 196 -12.71 14.06 -3.27
N LYS A 197 -13.98 13.68 -3.37
CA LYS A 197 -14.97 13.82 -2.28
C LYS A 197 -15.08 15.25 -1.74
N GLY A 198 -14.95 16.26 -2.63
CA GLY A 198 -15.03 17.69 -2.26
C GLY A 198 -13.81 18.22 -1.52
N ARG A 199 -12.66 17.54 -1.60
CA ARG A 199 -11.40 17.94 -0.97
C ARG A 199 -10.26 17.89 -1.99
N PRO A 200 -9.25 18.78 -1.90
CA PRO A 200 -8.00 18.63 -2.62
C PRO A 200 -7.35 17.29 -2.25
N ALA A 201 -6.79 16.63 -3.24
CA ALA A 201 -6.15 15.33 -3.04
C ALA A 201 -5.06 15.10 -4.10
N PHE A 202 -4.08 14.29 -3.75
CA PHE A 202 -3.17 13.68 -4.69
C PHE A 202 -3.65 12.25 -5.00
N ARG A 203 -3.77 11.92 -6.28
CA ARG A 203 -4.08 10.55 -6.71
C ARG A 203 -2.93 9.96 -7.48
N MET A 204 -2.59 8.72 -7.13
CA MET A 204 -1.65 7.88 -7.88
C MET A 204 -2.31 6.57 -8.27
N MET A 205 -2.06 6.14 -9.49
CA MET A 205 -2.54 4.88 -10.03
C MET A 205 -1.34 4.10 -10.55
N VAL A 206 -1.20 2.84 -10.08
CA VAL A 206 -0.10 1.96 -10.44
C VAL A 206 -0.65 0.77 -11.21
N PRO A 207 -0.24 0.55 -12.48
CA PRO A 207 -0.69 -0.59 -13.25
C PRO A 207 -0.09 -1.88 -12.72
N GLU A 208 -0.90 -2.94 -12.67
CA GLU A 208 -0.53 -4.29 -12.26
C GLU A 208 -0.76 -5.26 -13.39
N TYR A 209 0.25 -6.05 -13.72
CA TYR A 209 0.22 -6.96 -14.85
C TYR A 209 0.11 -8.41 -14.39
N TYR A 210 -0.50 -9.26 -15.22
CA TYR A 210 -0.59 -10.68 -14.92
C TYR A 210 0.79 -11.34 -14.86
N SER A 211 1.07 -11.99 -13.74
CA SER A 211 2.14 -12.97 -13.59
C SER A 211 1.61 -14.38 -13.91
N GLU A 212 2.49 -15.35 -13.98
CA GLU A 212 2.10 -16.76 -14.25
C GLU A 212 1.04 -17.28 -13.25
N SER A 213 1.17 -16.93 -11.96
CA SER A 213 0.21 -17.34 -10.94
C SER A 213 -1.20 -16.77 -11.15
N CYS A 214 -1.32 -15.62 -11.84
CA CYS A 214 -2.62 -15.02 -12.16
C CYS A 214 -3.37 -15.80 -13.25
N LEU A 215 -2.64 -16.44 -14.16
CA LEU A 215 -3.22 -17.09 -15.33
C LEU A 215 -3.99 -18.38 -15.01
N ALA A 216 -3.81 -18.94 -13.81
CA ALA A 216 -4.65 -20.05 -13.34
C ALA A 216 -6.15 -19.68 -13.34
N CYS A 217 -6.47 -18.43 -12.98
CA CYS A 217 -7.84 -17.91 -12.94
C CYS A 217 -8.19 -16.97 -14.10
N HIS A 218 -7.20 -16.26 -14.67
CA HIS A 218 -7.43 -15.21 -15.67
C HIS A 218 -6.94 -15.59 -17.08
N GLY A 219 -6.27 -16.73 -17.23
CA GLY A 219 -5.62 -17.16 -18.47
C GLY A 219 -6.55 -17.83 -19.49
N THR A 220 -6.01 -18.83 -20.16
CA THR A 220 -6.69 -19.59 -21.23
C THR A 220 -7.09 -20.99 -20.76
N PRO A 221 -8.10 -21.64 -21.40
CA PRO A 221 -8.94 -21.12 -22.48
C PRO A 221 -9.96 -20.08 -21.97
N LYS A 222 -10.17 -19.03 -22.76
CA LYS A 222 -11.20 -18.02 -22.46
C LYS A 222 -12.59 -18.66 -22.33
N GLY A 223 -13.32 -18.30 -21.28
CA GLY A 223 -14.67 -18.81 -21.01
C GLY A 223 -14.72 -20.08 -20.19
N GLU A 224 -13.59 -20.77 -19.97
CA GLU A 224 -13.51 -21.89 -19.02
C GLU A 224 -13.70 -21.37 -17.59
N MET A 225 -14.55 -22.05 -16.81
CA MET A 225 -14.78 -21.69 -15.41
C MET A 225 -13.54 -21.97 -14.58
N ASP A 226 -13.06 -20.96 -13.88
CA ASP A 226 -11.96 -21.11 -12.93
C ASP A 226 -12.44 -21.65 -11.58
N ILE A 227 -11.51 -21.88 -10.66
CA ILE A 227 -11.79 -22.38 -9.31
C ILE A 227 -12.68 -21.44 -8.48
N THR A 228 -12.78 -20.16 -8.84
CA THR A 228 -13.63 -19.16 -8.16
C THR A 228 -15.04 -19.12 -8.70
N GLY A 229 -15.35 -19.90 -9.72
CA GLY A 229 -16.67 -19.94 -10.38
C GLY A 229 -16.89 -18.79 -11.39
N TYR A 230 -15.82 -18.15 -11.86
CA TYR A 230 -15.87 -17.14 -12.91
C TYR A 230 -15.24 -17.66 -14.21
N PRO A 231 -15.74 -17.23 -15.37
CA PRO A 231 -15.11 -17.57 -16.65
C PRO A 231 -13.75 -16.84 -16.77
N LYS A 232 -12.73 -17.58 -17.18
CA LYS A 232 -11.40 -17.02 -17.53
C LYS A 232 -11.54 -15.99 -18.64
N GLU A 233 -10.84 -14.88 -18.53
CA GLU A 233 -10.90 -13.78 -19.50
C GLU A 233 -10.00 -14.01 -20.73
N GLY A 234 -9.11 -15.01 -20.69
CA GLY A 234 -8.14 -15.30 -21.76
C GLY A 234 -6.91 -14.40 -21.72
N GLY A 235 -6.56 -13.91 -20.52
CA GLY A 235 -5.40 -13.07 -20.27
C GLY A 235 -4.08 -13.80 -20.55
N LYS A 236 -3.05 -13.02 -20.84
CA LYS A 236 -1.68 -13.45 -21.10
C LYS A 236 -0.74 -12.84 -20.08
N LEU A 237 0.45 -13.42 -19.97
CA LEU A 237 1.54 -12.83 -19.19
C LEU A 237 1.78 -11.37 -19.61
N ASN A 238 1.89 -10.48 -18.65
CA ASN A 238 2.07 -9.04 -18.84
C ASN A 238 0.86 -8.27 -19.42
N ASP A 239 -0.30 -8.89 -19.59
CA ASP A 239 -1.52 -8.11 -19.82
C ASP A 239 -1.88 -7.32 -18.56
N LEU A 240 -2.45 -6.12 -18.72
CA LEU A 240 -2.94 -5.31 -17.60
C LEU A 240 -4.09 -6.04 -16.91
N GLY A 241 -3.85 -6.50 -15.67
CA GLY A 241 -4.82 -7.27 -14.89
C GLY A 241 -5.53 -6.44 -13.83
N ALA A 242 -4.85 -5.44 -13.26
CA ALA A 242 -5.38 -4.60 -12.19
C ALA A 242 -4.69 -3.23 -12.15
N VAL A 243 -5.19 -2.36 -11.28
CA VAL A 243 -4.58 -1.06 -10.96
C VAL A 243 -4.73 -0.84 -9.45
N ILE A 244 -3.63 -0.52 -8.77
CA ILE A 244 -3.65 0.00 -7.40
C ILE A 244 -3.89 1.50 -7.49
N SER A 245 -5.00 1.99 -6.95
CA SER A 245 -5.37 3.39 -6.91
C SER A 245 -5.26 3.92 -5.49
N ILE A 246 -4.47 4.96 -5.29
CA ILE A 246 -4.21 5.59 -4.00
C ILE A 246 -4.66 7.05 -4.07
N THR A 247 -5.38 7.49 -3.05
CA THR A 247 -5.78 8.88 -2.88
C THR A 247 -5.24 9.36 -1.53
N LEU A 248 -4.45 10.43 -1.54
CA LEU A 248 -3.97 11.13 -0.34
C LEU A 248 -4.72 12.46 -0.26
N TYR A 249 -5.42 12.71 0.83
CA TYR A 249 -6.21 13.92 1.04
C TYR A 249 -5.38 14.99 1.78
N ASP A 250 -5.50 16.24 1.32
CA ASP A 250 -4.92 17.41 2.00
C ASP A 250 -5.70 17.76 3.29
#